data_46730977cdcaed830d999b919dae92d1
#
_entry.id   46730977cdcaed830d999b919dae92d1
#
_cell.length_a   1.000
_cell.length_b   1.000
_cell.length_c   1.000
_cell.angle_alpha   90.00
_cell.angle_beta   90.00
_cell.angle_gamma   90.00
#
_symmetry.space_group_name_H-M   'P 1'
#
loop_
_entity.id
_entity.type
_entity.pdbx_description
1 polymer ?
#
loop_
_entity_poly.entity_id
_entity_poly.type
_entity_poly.pdbx_seq_one_letter_code
_entity_poly.pdbx_strand_id
1 'polypeptide(L)'
;GKAVLQNTIEVFLSAVPGIRVIVVLPEDYIEYWKNYCLKRNFSCPQVLVTGGITRFHSVKNALARVPDGALVAVHDGVRPLVTEPFLVKMFAEAEKVDALIPVLPCIDTMKVLQEEDSVLRTVPGAVADRSVLYGAQTPQIFSSEILKEAYMQPFTPSFTDDASVVERYGKSLSYIVGERLNIKITTQEDLLLARAVCSLRK
;
A
#
# COMPACT_ATOMS: atom_id res chain seq x y z
N GLY A 1 -18.45 -15.13 1.02
CA GLY A 1 -18.00 -13.76 0.89
C GLY A 1 -16.96 -13.63 -0.22
N LYS A 2 -16.56 -12.40 -0.56
CA LYS A 2 -15.49 -12.09 -1.51
C LYS A 2 -14.11 -12.18 -0.81
N ALA A 3 -13.05 -12.48 -1.57
CA ALA A 3 -11.68 -12.38 -1.07
C ALA A 3 -11.33 -10.91 -0.76
N VAL A 4 -10.44 -10.69 0.20
CA VAL A 4 -9.96 -9.35 0.55
C VAL A 4 -9.37 -8.65 -0.66
N LEU A 5 -8.51 -9.33 -1.42
CA LEU A 5 -7.92 -8.81 -2.65
C LEU A 5 -8.95 -8.41 -3.71
N GLN A 6 -10.04 -9.20 -3.87
CA GLN A 6 -11.13 -8.84 -4.79
C GLN A 6 -11.79 -7.52 -4.37
N ASN A 7 -12.10 -7.36 -3.08
CA ASN A 7 -12.71 -6.11 -2.57
C ASN A 7 -11.76 -4.92 -2.80
N THR A 8 -10.46 -5.11 -2.56
CA THR A 8 -9.45 -4.08 -2.83
C THR A 8 -9.43 -3.68 -4.31
N ILE A 9 -9.43 -4.64 -5.23
CA ILE A 9 -9.44 -4.35 -6.68
C ILE A 9 -10.73 -3.63 -7.08
N GLU A 10 -11.90 -4.11 -6.61
CA GLU A 10 -13.20 -3.55 -6.97
C GLU A 10 -13.33 -2.08 -6.60
N VAL A 11 -12.82 -1.64 -5.44
CA VAL A 11 -12.90 -0.23 -5.04
C VAL A 11 -12.07 0.68 -5.96
N PHE A 12 -10.91 0.23 -6.44
CA PHE A 12 -10.11 0.98 -7.41
C PHE A 12 -10.78 1.06 -8.78
N LEU A 13 -11.37 -0.05 -9.26
CA LEU A 13 -12.08 -0.08 -10.53
C LEU A 13 -13.31 0.84 -10.51
N SER A 14 -13.98 0.94 -9.37
CA SER A 14 -15.13 1.85 -9.18
C SER A 14 -14.68 3.32 -9.11
N ALA A 15 -13.62 3.60 -8.36
CA ALA A 15 -13.16 4.98 -8.12
C ALA A 15 -12.48 5.62 -9.34
N VAL A 16 -11.77 4.84 -10.15
CA VAL A 16 -10.94 5.36 -11.26
C VAL A 16 -11.26 4.59 -12.55
N PRO A 17 -12.21 5.09 -13.35
CA PRO A 17 -12.55 4.47 -14.64
C PRO A 17 -11.34 4.33 -15.55
N GLY A 18 -11.14 3.13 -16.11
CA GLY A 18 -10.03 2.85 -17.01
C GLY A 18 -8.69 2.55 -16.32
N ILE A 19 -8.64 2.48 -14.99
CA ILE A 19 -7.43 2.07 -14.28
C ILE A 19 -6.96 0.68 -14.73
N ARG A 20 -5.66 0.54 -14.92
CA ARG A 20 -5.03 -0.76 -15.19
C ARG A 20 -4.56 -1.37 -13.88
N VAL A 21 -4.95 -2.61 -13.63
CA VAL A 21 -4.60 -3.33 -12.41
C VAL A 21 -3.44 -4.27 -12.67
N ILE A 22 -2.39 -4.17 -11.85
CA ILE A 22 -1.28 -5.13 -11.81
C ILE A 22 -1.33 -5.79 -10.44
N VAL A 23 -1.56 -7.10 -10.41
CA VAL A 23 -1.60 -7.88 -9.18
C VAL A 23 -0.30 -8.66 -9.04
N VAL A 24 0.42 -8.41 -7.97
CA VAL A 24 1.69 -9.08 -7.67
C VAL A 24 1.44 -10.12 -6.58
N LEU A 25 1.74 -11.38 -6.91
CA LEU A 25 1.52 -12.52 -6.00
C LEU A 25 2.78 -13.41 -5.98
N PRO A 26 3.01 -14.14 -4.87
CA PRO A 26 3.94 -15.26 -4.91
C PRO A 26 3.53 -16.25 -6.01
N GLU A 27 4.51 -16.88 -6.63
CA GLU A 27 4.28 -17.78 -7.78
C GLU A 27 3.23 -18.85 -7.50
N ASP A 28 3.29 -19.47 -6.32
CA ASP A 28 2.36 -20.53 -5.88
C ASP A 28 0.90 -20.05 -5.76
N TYR A 29 0.67 -18.74 -5.65
CA TYR A 29 -0.67 -18.17 -5.52
C TYR A 29 -1.27 -17.67 -6.83
N ILE A 30 -0.52 -17.62 -7.94
CA ILE A 30 -1.01 -17.13 -9.23
C ILE A 30 -2.14 -18.02 -9.76
N GLU A 31 -1.94 -19.33 -9.79
CA GLU A 31 -2.98 -20.27 -10.25
C GLU A 31 -4.16 -20.33 -9.28
N TYR A 32 -3.91 -20.24 -7.97
CA TYR A 32 -4.98 -20.14 -6.98
C TYR A 32 -5.87 -18.90 -7.24
N TRP A 33 -5.27 -17.73 -7.52
CA TRP A 33 -6.00 -16.50 -7.81
C TRP A 33 -6.80 -16.59 -9.10
N LYS A 34 -6.22 -17.12 -10.18
CA LYS A 34 -6.93 -17.36 -11.44
C LYS A 34 -8.16 -18.24 -11.24
N ASN A 35 -7.98 -19.37 -10.54
CA ASN A 35 -9.06 -20.30 -10.23
C ASN A 35 -10.14 -19.66 -9.34
N TYR A 36 -9.74 -18.81 -8.38
CA TYR A 36 -10.67 -18.02 -7.57
C TYR A 36 -11.51 -17.09 -8.46
N CYS A 37 -10.88 -16.34 -9.35
CA CYS A 37 -11.57 -15.43 -10.27
C CYS A 37 -12.58 -16.18 -11.14
N LEU A 38 -12.19 -17.32 -11.72
CA LEU A 38 -13.08 -18.15 -12.52
C LEU A 38 -14.28 -18.66 -11.72
N LYS A 39 -14.06 -19.21 -10.54
CA LYS A 39 -15.13 -19.74 -9.67
C LYS A 39 -16.11 -18.67 -9.17
N ARG A 40 -15.66 -17.41 -9.11
CA ARG A 40 -16.46 -16.29 -8.62
C ARG A 40 -17.03 -15.43 -9.73
N ASN A 41 -16.78 -15.77 -11.00
CA ASN A 41 -17.10 -14.94 -12.16
C ASN A 41 -16.55 -13.49 -11.98
N PHE A 42 -15.40 -13.37 -11.30
CA PHE A 42 -14.72 -12.09 -11.15
C PHE A 42 -13.85 -11.85 -12.38
N SER A 43 -14.33 -10.99 -13.26
CA SER A 43 -13.61 -10.60 -14.47
C SER A 43 -13.25 -9.12 -14.38
N CYS A 44 -11.95 -8.82 -14.37
CA CYS A 44 -11.42 -7.47 -14.55
C CYS A 44 -10.14 -7.52 -15.39
N PRO A 45 -9.85 -6.46 -16.17
CA PRO A 45 -8.57 -6.34 -16.84
C PRO A 45 -7.46 -6.25 -15.81
N GLN A 46 -6.69 -7.33 -15.64
CA GLN A 46 -5.57 -7.37 -14.70
C GLN A 46 -4.37 -8.09 -15.30
N VAL A 47 -3.18 -7.61 -14.97
CA VAL A 47 -1.90 -8.26 -15.28
C VAL A 47 -1.40 -8.93 -14.01
N LEU A 48 -1.14 -10.24 -14.07
CA LEU A 48 -0.52 -10.98 -12.96
C LEU A 48 0.98 -10.97 -13.10
N VAL A 49 1.68 -10.64 -12.03
CA VAL A 49 3.14 -10.58 -11.97
C VAL A 49 3.61 -11.42 -10.78
N THR A 50 4.62 -12.24 -11.00
CA THR A 50 5.28 -12.99 -9.92
C THR A 50 6.06 -12.02 -9.02
N GLY A 51 5.83 -12.11 -7.72
CA GLY A 51 6.57 -11.36 -6.71
C GLY A 51 8.05 -11.72 -6.66
N GLY A 52 8.83 -10.89 -5.99
CA GLY A 52 10.24 -11.12 -5.74
C GLY A 52 10.50 -11.50 -4.28
N ILE A 53 11.78 -11.60 -3.93
CA ILE A 53 12.26 -12.04 -2.60
C ILE A 53 11.75 -11.11 -1.48
N THR A 54 11.59 -9.82 -1.77
CA THR A 54 11.06 -8.82 -0.83
C THR A 54 9.94 -8.01 -1.49
N ARG A 55 9.27 -7.16 -0.69
CA ARG A 55 8.27 -6.20 -1.20
C ARG A 55 8.87 -5.29 -2.27
N PHE A 56 10.10 -4.80 -2.06
CA PHE A 56 10.83 -4.00 -3.05
C PHE A 56 10.96 -4.72 -4.39
N HIS A 57 11.43 -5.98 -4.39
CA HIS A 57 11.60 -6.74 -5.63
C HIS A 57 10.25 -7.05 -6.30
N SER A 58 9.20 -7.24 -5.51
CA SER A 58 7.84 -7.45 -6.02
C SER A 58 7.32 -6.23 -6.77
N VAL A 59 7.47 -5.03 -6.20
CA VAL A 59 7.10 -3.77 -6.86
C VAL A 59 7.97 -3.53 -8.09
N LYS A 60 9.29 -3.76 -8.00
CA LYS A 60 10.21 -3.65 -9.13
C LYS A 60 9.79 -4.53 -10.31
N ASN A 61 9.36 -5.76 -10.07
CA ASN A 61 8.85 -6.66 -11.11
C ASN A 61 7.59 -6.10 -11.77
N ALA A 62 6.68 -5.50 -10.99
CA ALA A 62 5.46 -4.89 -11.49
C ALA A 62 5.74 -3.65 -12.36
N LEU A 63 6.74 -2.84 -11.99
CA LEU A 63 7.09 -1.62 -12.72
C LEU A 63 7.52 -1.88 -14.17
N ALA A 64 8.02 -3.07 -14.48
CA ALA A 64 8.30 -3.49 -15.86
C ALA A 64 7.04 -3.55 -16.75
N ARG A 65 5.84 -3.54 -16.16
CA ARG A 65 4.54 -3.55 -16.87
C ARG A 65 3.86 -2.18 -16.89
N VAL A 66 4.46 -1.19 -16.25
CA VAL A 66 3.93 0.17 -16.17
C VAL A 66 4.45 1.00 -17.35
N PRO A 67 3.59 1.65 -18.14
CA PRO A 67 4.03 2.56 -19.18
C PRO A 67 4.63 3.83 -18.58
N ASP A 68 5.38 4.59 -19.38
CA ASP A 68 5.80 5.94 -19.03
C ASP A 68 4.62 6.91 -19.15
N GLY A 69 4.70 8.05 -18.45
CA GLY A 69 3.63 9.05 -18.42
C GLY A 69 2.40 8.63 -17.60
N ALA A 70 2.51 7.62 -16.74
CA ALA A 70 1.41 7.15 -15.92
C ALA A 70 1.53 7.60 -14.46
N LEU A 71 0.38 7.77 -13.79
CA LEU A 71 0.32 7.75 -12.33
C LEU A 71 0.25 6.31 -11.84
N VAL A 72 1.11 5.96 -10.90
CA VAL A 72 1.22 4.61 -10.34
C VAL A 72 0.81 4.62 -8.88
N ALA A 73 -0.30 3.97 -8.57
CA ALA A 73 -0.74 3.76 -7.20
C ALA A 73 -0.25 2.39 -6.70
N VAL A 74 0.71 2.37 -5.79
CA VAL A 74 1.12 1.15 -5.10
C VAL A 74 0.28 0.96 -3.86
N HIS A 75 -0.45 -0.16 -3.79
CA HIS A 75 -1.40 -0.41 -2.72
C HIS A 75 -1.27 -1.80 -2.12
N ASP A 76 -1.38 -1.87 -0.81
CA ASP A 76 -1.42 -3.15 -0.10
C ASP A 76 -2.75 -3.87 -0.43
N GLY A 77 -2.69 -5.04 -1.05
CA GLY A 77 -3.88 -5.84 -1.39
C GLY A 77 -4.74 -6.25 -0.19
N VAL A 78 -4.23 -6.05 1.01
CA VAL A 78 -4.89 -6.31 2.30
C VAL A 78 -5.47 -5.05 2.97
N ARG A 79 -5.68 -3.95 2.22
CA ARG A 79 -6.39 -2.73 2.67
C ARG A 79 -7.68 -2.52 1.86
N PRO A 80 -8.71 -3.35 2.04
CA PRO A 80 -9.93 -3.31 1.24
C PRO A 80 -10.90 -2.19 1.65
N LEU A 81 -10.59 -1.42 2.68
CA LEU A 81 -11.51 -0.44 3.27
C LEU A 81 -11.21 1.00 2.88
N VAL A 82 -10.21 1.24 2.01
CA VAL A 82 -10.03 2.54 1.37
C VAL A 82 -11.32 2.93 0.64
N THR A 83 -11.72 4.21 0.72
CA THR A 83 -13.00 4.64 0.12
C THR A 83 -12.82 5.18 -1.30
N GLU A 84 -13.86 5.03 -2.14
CA GLU A 84 -13.88 5.59 -3.49
C GLU A 84 -13.67 7.12 -3.49
N PRO A 85 -14.38 7.93 -2.64
CA PRO A 85 -14.13 9.37 -2.60
C PRO A 85 -12.69 9.74 -2.26
N PHE A 86 -12.06 8.96 -1.37
CA PHE A 86 -10.66 9.19 -1.03
C PHE A 86 -9.73 8.85 -2.19
N LEU A 87 -9.96 7.75 -2.90
CA LEU A 87 -9.19 7.40 -4.09
C LEU A 87 -9.31 8.47 -5.18
N VAL A 88 -10.53 8.92 -5.49
CA VAL A 88 -10.75 10.01 -6.45
C VAL A 88 -9.96 11.26 -6.07
N LYS A 89 -10.01 11.66 -4.78
CA LYS A 89 -9.23 12.78 -4.26
C LYS A 89 -7.72 12.54 -4.40
N MET A 90 -7.24 11.35 -4.03
CA MET A 90 -5.82 10.98 -4.12
C MET A 90 -5.29 11.12 -5.54
N PHE A 91 -6.00 10.58 -6.53
CA PHE A 91 -5.57 10.67 -7.93
C PHE A 91 -5.58 12.12 -8.44
N ALA A 92 -6.61 12.90 -8.12
CA ALA A 92 -6.69 14.31 -8.51
C ALA A 92 -5.57 15.18 -7.89
N GLU A 93 -5.16 14.91 -6.64
CA GLU A 93 -4.04 15.60 -6.02
C GLU A 93 -2.68 15.10 -6.54
N ALA A 94 -2.57 13.82 -6.87
CA ALA A 94 -1.36 13.23 -7.41
C ALA A 94 -0.98 13.76 -8.81
N GLU A 95 -1.93 14.27 -9.59
CA GLU A 95 -1.64 14.94 -10.86
C GLU A 95 -0.79 16.22 -10.70
N LYS A 96 -0.71 16.78 -9.50
CA LYS A 96 -0.04 18.06 -9.20
C LYS A 96 1.36 17.88 -8.60
N VAL A 97 1.72 16.64 -8.24
CA VAL A 97 2.95 16.34 -7.51
C VAL A 97 3.59 15.04 -7.99
N ASP A 98 4.87 14.88 -7.76
CA ASP A 98 5.64 13.71 -8.19
C ASP A 98 5.37 12.45 -7.34
N ALA A 99 5.03 12.65 -6.07
CA ALA A 99 4.76 11.59 -5.09
C ALA A 99 3.75 12.08 -4.06
N LEU A 100 2.69 11.31 -3.81
CA LEU A 100 1.64 11.61 -2.84
C LEU A 100 1.41 10.43 -1.91
N ILE A 101 1.58 10.66 -0.60
CA ILE A 101 1.55 9.65 0.44
C ILE A 101 0.44 9.95 1.45
N PRO A 102 -0.50 9.05 1.71
CA PRO A 102 -1.48 9.24 2.76
C PRO A 102 -0.88 8.89 4.12
N VAL A 103 -1.09 9.76 5.10
CA VAL A 103 -0.56 9.60 6.45
C VAL A 103 -1.62 9.89 7.51
N LEU A 104 -1.47 9.26 8.68
CA LEU A 104 -2.27 9.56 9.86
C LEU A 104 -1.35 9.94 11.03
N PRO A 105 -1.71 10.96 11.82
CA PRO A 105 -0.96 11.29 13.02
C PRO A 105 -1.04 10.14 14.03
N CYS A 106 0.07 9.87 14.69
CA CYS A 106 0.13 8.87 15.76
C CYS A 106 -0.71 9.35 16.95
N ILE A 107 -1.68 8.55 17.40
CA ILE A 107 -2.55 8.86 18.52
C ILE A 107 -2.06 8.27 19.84
N ASP A 108 -1.32 7.17 19.79
CA ASP A 108 -0.80 6.48 20.96
C ASP A 108 0.49 7.12 21.46
N THR A 109 0.77 6.93 22.76
CA THR A 109 2.07 7.31 23.33
C THR A 109 3.13 6.32 22.90
N MET A 110 4.05 6.78 22.05
CA MET A 110 5.14 5.95 21.51
C MET A 110 6.26 5.79 22.55
N LYS A 111 6.83 4.60 22.59
CA LYS A 111 8.03 4.29 23.37
C LYS A 111 9.09 3.73 22.44
N VAL A 112 10.34 4.14 22.62
CA VAL A 112 11.49 3.55 21.93
C VAL A 112 12.03 2.44 22.82
N LEU A 113 11.88 1.20 22.35
CA LEU A 113 12.26 0.01 23.09
C LEU A 113 13.24 -0.83 22.26
N GLN A 114 14.08 -1.58 22.93
CA GLN A 114 14.90 -2.64 22.36
C GLN A 114 14.59 -3.96 23.07
N GLU A 115 14.76 -5.07 22.37
CA GLU A 115 14.59 -6.40 22.96
C GLU A 115 15.95 -6.93 23.40
N GLU A 116 16.08 -7.29 24.69
CA GLU A 116 17.23 -7.93 25.29
C GLU A 116 16.75 -9.16 26.07
N ASP A 117 17.27 -10.32 25.75
CA ASP A 117 16.92 -11.60 26.40
C ASP A 117 15.39 -11.84 26.44
N SER A 118 14.68 -11.56 25.33
CA SER A 118 13.21 -11.64 25.20
C SER A 118 12.43 -10.70 26.13
N VAL A 119 13.08 -9.66 26.67
CA VAL A 119 12.46 -8.62 27.48
C VAL A 119 12.58 -7.27 26.80
N LEU A 120 11.45 -6.55 26.68
CA LEU A 120 11.44 -5.20 26.15
C LEU A 120 11.98 -4.20 27.20
N ARG A 121 13.03 -3.45 26.83
CA ARG A 121 13.67 -2.43 27.67
C ARG A 121 13.64 -1.08 26.97
N THR A 122 13.51 -0.01 27.76
CA THR A 122 13.61 1.35 27.24
C THR A 122 15.02 1.63 26.74
N VAL A 123 15.14 2.19 25.53
CA VAL A 123 16.43 2.68 25.02
C VAL A 123 16.78 3.97 25.79
N PRO A 124 17.89 4.00 26.53
CA PRO A 124 18.25 5.17 27.34
C PRO A 124 18.40 6.45 26.49
N GLY A 125 17.77 7.53 26.90
CA GLY A 125 17.84 8.81 26.22
C GLY A 125 16.99 8.92 24.93
N ALA A 126 16.38 7.83 24.45
CA ALA A 126 15.50 7.88 23.29
C ALA A 126 14.08 8.33 23.68
N VAL A 127 13.63 9.42 23.07
CA VAL A 127 12.27 9.96 23.24
C VAL A 127 11.60 10.01 21.89
N ALA A 128 10.40 9.44 21.81
CA ALA A 128 9.56 9.54 20.62
C ALA A 128 8.56 10.69 20.81
N ASP A 129 8.78 11.78 20.07
CA ASP A 129 7.80 12.88 20.03
C ASP A 129 6.67 12.53 19.05
N ARG A 130 5.52 12.10 19.59
CA ARG A 130 4.37 11.72 18.76
C ARG A 130 3.79 12.87 17.94
N SER A 131 4.07 14.13 18.28
CA SER A 131 3.54 15.29 17.55
C SER A 131 4.06 15.38 16.12
N VAL A 132 5.22 14.77 15.87
CA VAL A 132 5.87 14.69 14.54
C VAL A 132 5.86 13.28 13.95
N LEU A 133 5.20 12.32 14.60
CA LEU A 133 5.12 10.95 14.11
C LEU A 133 3.81 10.69 13.39
N TYR A 134 3.92 10.19 12.17
CA TYR A 134 2.79 9.81 11.33
C TYR A 134 2.96 8.40 10.80
N GLY A 135 1.87 7.64 10.79
CA GLY A 135 1.80 6.33 10.14
C GLY A 135 1.44 6.48 8.67
N ALA A 136 2.32 6.00 7.78
CA ALA A 136 2.05 5.97 6.35
C ALA A 136 1.04 4.87 6.01
N GLN A 137 0.13 5.19 5.09
CA GLN A 137 -0.81 4.24 4.51
C GLN A 137 -0.52 4.05 3.03
N THR A 138 -1.30 3.20 2.39
CA THR A 138 -1.40 3.06 0.93
C THR A 138 -2.85 3.31 0.50
N PRO A 139 -3.13 3.75 -0.77
CA PRO A 139 -2.19 3.80 -1.88
C PRO A 139 -1.15 4.92 -1.75
N GLN A 140 0.08 4.64 -2.14
CA GLN A 140 1.11 5.65 -2.37
C GLN A 140 1.17 5.89 -3.88
N ILE A 141 0.99 7.13 -4.32
CA ILE A 141 0.85 7.45 -5.74
C ILE A 141 2.07 8.25 -6.21
N PHE A 142 2.63 7.86 -7.34
CA PHE A 142 3.85 8.44 -7.91
C PHE A 142 3.71 8.64 -9.42
N SER A 143 4.48 9.56 -10.00
CA SER A 143 4.76 9.50 -11.44
C SER A 143 5.55 8.22 -11.77
N SER A 144 5.24 7.61 -12.90
CA SER A 144 5.89 6.35 -13.31
C SER A 144 7.40 6.49 -13.47
N GLU A 145 7.86 7.64 -13.97
CA GLU A 145 9.27 7.94 -14.21
C GLU A 145 10.04 7.94 -12.91
N ILE A 146 9.57 8.73 -11.94
CA ILE A 146 10.24 8.85 -10.63
C ILE A 146 10.27 7.51 -9.90
N LEU A 147 9.15 6.79 -9.91
CA LEU A 147 9.08 5.50 -9.24
C LEU A 147 10.03 4.49 -9.90
N LYS A 148 10.04 4.40 -11.24
CA LYS A 148 10.96 3.50 -11.96
C LYS A 148 12.42 3.83 -11.68
N GLU A 149 12.80 5.11 -11.77
CA GLU A 149 14.17 5.56 -11.48
C GLU A 149 14.57 5.24 -10.04
N ALA A 150 13.70 5.53 -9.06
CA ALA A 150 13.95 5.22 -7.66
C ALA A 150 14.17 3.71 -7.42
N TYR A 151 13.44 2.85 -8.15
CA TYR A 151 13.58 1.40 -8.07
C TYR A 151 14.80 0.82 -8.82
N MET A 152 15.59 1.65 -9.51
CA MET A 152 16.89 1.23 -10.03
C MET A 152 17.98 1.16 -8.95
N GLN A 153 17.77 1.77 -7.80
CA GLN A 153 18.68 1.69 -6.65
C GLN A 153 18.87 0.24 -6.19
N PRO A 154 20.04 -0.10 -5.62
CA PRO A 154 20.23 -1.35 -4.91
C PRO A 154 19.26 -1.45 -3.72
N PHE A 155 18.72 -2.64 -3.48
CA PHE A 155 17.90 -2.90 -2.32
C PHE A 155 18.65 -2.66 -1.00
N THR A 156 17.96 -2.04 -0.04
CA THR A 156 18.42 -1.94 1.35
C THR A 156 17.29 -2.29 2.31
N PRO A 157 17.56 -2.92 3.46
CA PRO A 157 16.55 -3.22 4.48
C PRO A 157 15.80 -1.99 5.03
N SER A 158 16.36 -0.79 4.84
CA SER A 158 15.69 0.47 5.21
C SER A 158 14.51 0.84 4.31
N PHE A 159 14.32 0.16 3.18
CA PHE A 159 13.17 0.34 2.31
C PHE A 159 11.94 -0.37 2.90
N THR A 160 11.19 0.35 3.72
CA THR A 160 10.01 -0.18 4.41
C THR A 160 8.73 -0.04 3.57
N ASP A 161 8.70 0.96 2.68
CA ASP A 161 7.59 1.24 1.75
C ASP A 161 8.12 1.90 0.47
N ASP A 162 7.22 2.27 -0.46
CA ASP A 162 7.62 2.89 -1.74
C ASP A 162 8.07 4.34 -1.53
N ALA A 163 7.49 5.02 -0.54
CA ALA A 163 7.87 6.37 -0.15
C ALA A 163 9.35 6.42 0.27
N SER A 164 9.80 5.49 1.10
CA SER A 164 11.21 5.42 1.54
C SER A 164 12.19 5.15 0.40
N VAL A 165 11.77 4.43 -0.65
CA VAL A 165 12.58 4.21 -1.86
C VAL A 165 12.75 5.52 -2.64
N VAL A 166 11.65 6.27 -2.82
CA VAL A 166 11.64 7.54 -3.56
C VAL A 166 12.39 8.64 -2.79
N GLU A 167 12.21 8.70 -1.48
CA GLU A 167 12.91 9.63 -0.60
C GLU A 167 14.44 9.38 -0.61
N ARG A 168 14.85 8.12 -0.52
CA ARG A 168 16.28 7.74 -0.62
C ARG A 168 16.88 8.09 -1.99
N TYR A 169 16.08 8.08 -3.06
CA TYR A 169 16.49 8.52 -4.39
C TYR A 169 16.69 10.04 -4.46
N GLY A 170 16.31 10.80 -3.42
CA GLY A 170 16.50 12.24 -3.32
C GLY A 170 15.32 13.06 -3.84
N LYS A 171 14.15 12.48 -3.98
CA LYS A 171 12.91 13.18 -4.37
C LYS A 171 12.08 13.56 -3.15
N SER A 172 11.44 14.72 -3.23
CA SER A 172 10.53 15.19 -2.20
C SER A 172 9.19 14.45 -2.27
N LEU A 173 8.61 14.19 -1.11
CA LEU A 173 7.29 13.59 -0.97
C LEU A 173 6.26 14.64 -0.58
N SER A 174 5.05 14.53 -1.11
CA SER A 174 3.88 15.28 -0.68
C SER A 174 2.99 14.37 0.17
N TYR A 175 2.32 14.93 1.17
CA TYR A 175 1.53 14.18 2.11
C TYR A 175 0.08 14.66 2.13
N ILE A 176 -0.85 13.73 2.35
CA ILE A 176 -2.27 14.00 2.53
C ILE A 176 -2.78 13.22 3.75
N VAL A 177 -3.77 13.76 4.45
CA VAL A 177 -4.40 13.05 5.57
C VAL A 177 -5.15 11.83 5.04
N GLY A 178 -4.80 10.65 5.52
CA GLY A 178 -5.39 9.36 5.18
C GLY A 178 -6.72 9.09 5.88
N GLU A 179 -7.18 7.85 5.80
CA GLU A 179 -8.45 7.40 6.39
C GLU A 179 -8.21 6.43 7.55
N ARG A 180 -8.78 6.70 8.74
CA ARG A 180 -8.62 5.85 9.93
C ARG A 180 -9.10 4.41 9.71
N LEU A 181 -10.13 4.22 8.91
CA LEU A 181 -10.68 2.91 8.61
C LEU A 181 -9.97 2.20 7.44
N ASN A 182 -9.01 2.83 6.77
CA ASN A 182 -8.16 2.18 5.77
C ASN A 182 -7.08 1.32 6.46
N ILE A 183 -7.54 0.39 7.31
CA ILE A 183 -6.68 -0.51 8.07
C ILE A 183 -6.02 -1.56 7.17
N LYS A 184 -4.85 -2.02 7.58
CA LYS A 184 -4.15 -3.16 6.96
C LYS A 184 -4.58 -4.44 7.70
N ILE A 185 -5.20 -5.37 7.00
CA ILE A 185 -5.61 -6.66 7.58
C ILE A 185 -4.38 -7.56 7.68
N THR A 186 -3.90 -7.75 8.90
CA THR A 186 -2.72 -8.58 9.21
C THR A 186 -3.04 -9.69 10.20
N THR A 187 -4.11 -9.54 10.97
CA THR A 187 -4.55 -10.49 11.98
C THR A 187 -6.02 -10.92 11.76
N GLN A 188 -6.47 -11.91 12.51
CA GLN A 188 -7.89 -12.31 12.48
C GLN A 188 -8.80 -11.25 13.08
N GLU A 189 -8.32 -10.51 14.08
CA GLU A 189 -9.03 -9.39 14.70
C GLU A 189 -9.25 -8.26 13.70
N ASP A 190 -8.22 -7.93 12.86
CA ASP A 190 -8.37 -6.96 11.79
C ASP A 190 -9.46 -7.37 10.79
N LEU A 191 -9.55 -8.67 10.50
CA LEU A 191 -10.58 -9.21 9.60
C LEU A 191 -11.98 -9.09 10.20
N LEU A 192 -12.13 -9.31 11.51
CA LEU A 192 -13.40 -9.10 12.21
C LEU A 192 -13.82 -7.62 12.17
N LEU A 193 -12.88 -6.72 12.47
CA LEU A 193 -13.10 -5.29 12.38
C LEU A 193 -13.48 -4.86 10.96
N ALA A 194 -12.75 -5.34 9.96
CA ALA A 194 -13.06 -5.05 8.56
C ALA A 194 -14.47 -5.50 8.15
N ARG A 195 -14.92 -6.68 8.60
CA ARG A 195 -16.28 -7.17 8.38
C ARG A 195 -17.33 -6.27 9.02
N ALA A 196 -17.10 -5.82 10.27
CA ALA A 196 -18.01 -4.90 10.95
C ALA A 196 -18.13 -3.57 10.19
N VAL A 197 -17.00 -2.98 9.77
CA VAL A 197 -17.00 -1.75 8.96
C VAL A 197 -17.76 -1.94 7.65
N CYS A 198 -17.54 -3.05 6.93
CA CYS A 198 -18.26 -3.34 5.69
C CYS A 198 -19.77 -3.50 5.91
N SER A 199 -20.22 -4.00 7.06
CA SER A 199 -21.64 -4.12 7.37
C SER A 199 -22.31 -2.77 7.66
N LEU A 200 -21.57 -1.83 8.20
CA LEU A 200 -22.05 -0.46 8.49
C LEU A 200 -22.06 0.47 7.28
N ARG A 201 -21.32 0.14 6.22
CA ARG A 201 -21.25 0.92 4.98
C ARG A 201 -22.31 0.51 3.93
N LYS A 202 -23.13 -0.49 4.25
CA LYS A 202 -24.27 -0.95 3.40
C LYS A 202 -25.52 -0.17 3.73
#